data_a0bba4deed36c71c7419529591dd8980
#
_entry.id   a0bba4deed36c71c7419529591dd8980
#
_cell.length_a   1.000
_cell.length_b   1.000
_cell.length_c   1.000
_cell.angle_alpha   90.00
_cell.angle_beta   90.00
_cell.angle_gamma   90.00
#
_symmetry.space_group_name_H-M   'P 1'
#
loop_
_entity.id
_entity.type
_entity.pdbx_description
1 polymer ?
#
loop_
_entity_poly.entity_id
_entity_poly.type
_entity_poly.pdbx_seq_one_letter_code
_entity_poly.pdbx_strand_id
1 'polypeptide(L)'
;METEPGQKKHLFTNKQLWALLVPVVVEQILNSLMGTADTMMVSNVGSAAISAVSLVDSINVLVIQVFAALAAGGTIICSQYMGQKNTKNATDAAKQLIFIITAIAVVLTVVCVVFQIPLLHLIFGKVEAEVMINSEIYFLYTALSFPFIAVFNA
;
A
#
# COMPACT_ATOMS: atom_id res chain seq x y z
N MET A 1 44.36 -23.84 -23.98
CA MET A 1 43.53 -22.62 -23.95
C MET A 1 42.45 -22.90 -22.90
N GLU A 2 42.85 -22.70 -21.65
CA GLU A 2 42.02 -23.05 -20.45
C GLU A 2 41.04 -21.94 -20.20
N THR A 3 39.75 -22.28 -20.27
CA THR A 3 38.67 -21.41 -19.86
C THR A 3 38.57 -21.46 -18.34
N GLU A 4 38.96 -20.37 -17.69
CA GLU A 4 38.75 -20.20 -16.24
C GLU A 4 37.26 -20.32 -15.86
N PRO A 5 36.93 -21.06 -14.76
CA PRO A 5 35.56 -21.20 -14.32
C PRO A 5 35.08 -19.91 -13.62
N GLY A 6 34.05 -19.34 -14.21
CA GLY A 6 33.19 -18.25 -13.79
C GLY A 6 33.33 -17.67 -12.38
N GLN A 7 33.99 -16.54 -12.26
CA GLN A 7 33.77 -15.61 -11.18
C GLN A 7 32.30 -15.14 -11.23
N LYS A 8 31.47 -15.66 -10.33
CA LYS A 8 30.16 -15.10 -10.05
C LYS A 8 30.38 -13.65 -9.60
N LYS A 9 30.23 -12.69 -10.51
CA LYS A 9 30.18 -11.28 -10.17
C LYS A 9 29.05 -11.09 -9.18
N HIS A 10 29.36 -11.00 -7.89
CA HIS A 10 28.42 -10.51 -6.90
C HIS A 10 28.01 -9.10 -7.31
N LEU A 11 26.78 -8.96 -7.81
CA LEU A 11 26.20 -7.68 -8.28
C LEU A 11 26.18 -6.62 -7.16
N PHE A 12 26.20 -7.07 -5.90
CA PHE A 12 26.22 -6.20 -4.72
C PHE A 12 27.25 -6.70 -3.70
N THR A 13 27.94 -5.76 -3.09
CA THR A 13 28.80 -6.04 -1.93
C THR A 13 27.94 -6.23 -0.70
N ASN A 14 28.34 -7.09 0.24
CA ASN A 14 27.61 -7.32 1.50
C ASN A 14 27.28 -6.02 2.25
N LYS A 15 28.18 -5.02 2.21
CA LYS A 15 27.94 -3.71 2.80
C LYS A 15 26.78 -2.95 2.12
N GLN A 16 26.65 -3.06 0.80
CA GLN A 16 25.54 -2.46 0.05
C GLN A 16 24.21 -3.18 0.33
N LEU A 17 24.24 -4.52 0.47
CA LEU A 17 23.09 -5.31 0.86
C LEU A 17 22.58 -4.90 2.26
N TRP A 18 23.46 -4.80 3.24
CA TRP A 18 23.11 -4.33 4.58
C TRP A 18 22.57 -2.90 4.59
N ALA A 19 23.16 -2.00 3.80
CA ALA A 19 22.70 -0.62 3.68
C ALA A 19 21.28 -0.51 3.09
N LEU A 20 20.86 -1.47 2.27
CA LEU A 20 19.49 -1.55 1.72
C LEU A 20 18.53 -2.28 2.67
N LEU A 21 19.00 -3.32 3.36
CA LEU A 21 18.14 -4.13 4.23
C LEU A 21 17.77 -3.41 5.54
N VAL A 22 18.72 -2.71 6.16
CA VAL A 22 18.48 -2.05 7.46
C VAL A 22 17.34 -1.03 7.40
N PRO A 23 17.26 -0.10 6.43
CA PRO A 23 16.14 0.82 6.32
C PRO A 23 14.79 0.10 6.16
N VAL A 24 14.74 -0.94 5.34
CA VAL A 24 13.50 -1.71 5.12
C VAL A 24 13.06 -2.45 6.38
N VAL A 25 13.99 -3.03 7.13
CA VAL A 25 13.66 -3.68 8.42
C VAL A 25 13.16 -2.66 9.43
N VAL A 26 13.79 -1.49 9.53
CA VAL A 26 13.35 -0.41 10.41
C VAL A 26 11.95 0.07 10.04
N GLU A 27 11.68 0.25 8.75
CA GLU A 27 10.36 0.61 8.23
C GLU A 27 9.30 -0.42 8.64
N GLN A 28 9.58 -1.73 8.47
CA GLN A 28 8.64 -2.79 8.85
C GLN A 28 8.38 -2.83 10.36
N ILE A 29 9.40 -2.59 11.19
CA ILE A 29 9.24 -2.50 12.64
C ILE A 29 8.36 -1.31 12.99
N LEU A 30 8.59 -0.13 12.42
CA LEU A 30 7.79 1.06 12.66
C LEU A 30 6.32 0.87 12.24
N ASN A 31 6.08 0.28 11.07
CA ASN A 31 4.74 -0.06 10.60
C ASN A 31 4.02 -1.03 11.54
N SER A 32 4.72 -2.05 12.04
CA SER A 32 4.16 -3.00 13.00
C SER A 32 3.82 -2.35 14.34
N LEU A 33 4.70 -1.47 14.84
CA LEU A 33 4.45 -0.71 16.07
C LEU A 33 3.25 0.24 15.93
N MET A 34 3.13 0.90 14.78
CA MET A 34 2.00 1.79 14.47
C MET A 34 0.68 1.01 14.49
N GLY A 35 0.59 -0.13 13.80
CA GLY A 35 -0.61 -0.99 13.81
C GLY A 35 -0.96 -1.50 15.22
N THR A 36 0.04 -1.82 16.04
CA THR A 36 -0.20 -2.21 17.45
C THR A 36 -0.73 -1.04 18.27
N ALA A 37 -0.20 0.16 18.08
CA ALA A 37 -0.68 1.35 18.77
C ALA A 37 -2.13 1.70 18.37
N ASP A 38 -2.46 1.62 17.08
CA ASP A 38 -3.82 1.83 16.58
C ASP A 38 -4.81 0.86 17.22
N THR A 39 -4.46 -0.43 17.29
CA THR A 39 -5.30 -1.44 17.94
C THR A 39 -5.50 -1.15 19.42
N MET A 40 -4.45 -0.73 20.13
CA MET A 40 -4.55 -0.35 21.55
C MET A 40 -5.44 0.89 21.74
N MET A 41 -5.36 1.88 20.87
CA MET A 41 -6.20 3.08 20.94
C MET A 41 -7.67 2.74 20.74
N VAL A 42 -8.00 1.92 19.76
CA VAL A 42 -9.37 1.51 19.43
C VAL A 42 -9.95 0.60 20.53
N SER A 43 -9.13 -0.23 21.18
CA SER A 43 -9.59 -1.15 22.24
C SER A 43 -10.23 -0.43 23.43
N ASN A 44 -9.89 0.82 23.67
CA ASN A 44 -10.47 1.63 24.73
C ASN A 44 -11.88 2.17 24.40
N VAL A 45 -12.33 2.11 23.13
CA VAL A 45 -13.62 2.64 22.68
C VAL A 45 -14.75 1.61 22.81
N GLY A 46 -14.41 0.32 22.82
CA GLY A 46 -15.37 -0.78 22.98
C GLY A 46 -15.28 -1.84 21.89
N SER A 47 -15.92 -2.97 22.12
CA SER A 47 -15.86 -4.14 21.23
C SER A 47 -16.47 -3.90 19.86
N ALA A 48 -17.54 -3.10 19.78
CA ALA A 48 -18.17 -2.72 18.51
C ALA A 48 -17.22 -1.91 17.62
N ALA A 49 -16.47 -0.98 18.20
CA ALA A 49 -15.48 -0.18 17.47
C ALA A 49 -14.32 -1.04 16.96
N ILE A 50 -13.80 -1.97 17.77
CA ILE A 50 -12.74 -2.90 17.35
C ILE A 50 -13.23 -3.74 16.17
N SER A 51 -14.44 -4.28 16.24
CA SER A 51 -15.04 -5.07 15.16
C SER A 51 -15.19 -4.27 13.88
N ALA A 52 -15.68 -3.03 13.98
CA ALA A 52 -15.86 -2.12 12.86
C ALA A 52 -14.51 -1.82 12.15
N VAL A 53 -13.48 -1.47 12.92
CA VAL A 53 -12.13 -1.19 12.39
C VAL A 53 -11.56 -2.43 11.70
N SER A 54 -11.64 -3.61 12.33
CA SER A 54 -11.12 -4.85 11.76
C SER A 54 -11.80 -5.23 10.44
N LEU A 55 -13.10 -4.99 10.32
CA LEU A 55 -13.86 -5.23 9.09
C LEU A 55 -13.38 -4.29 7.98
N VAL A 56 -13.32 -3.00 8.26
CA VAL A 56 -12.89 -1.99 7.29
C VAL A 56 -11.42 -2.17 6.91
N ASP A 57 -10.55 -2.53 7.85
CA ASP A 57 -9.13 -2.79 7.58
C ASP A 57 -8.93 -3.95 6.62
N SER A 58 -9.81 -4.93 6.61
CA SER A 58 -9.76 -6.00 5.61
C SER A 58 -9.93 -5.46 4.18
N ILE A 59 -10.78 -4.46 3.98
CA ILE A 59 -10.95 -3.77 2.70
C ILE A 59 -9.72 -2.89 2.41
N ASN A 60 -9.26 -2.14 3.41
CA ASN A 60 -8.10 -1.26 3.28
C ASN A 60 -6.85 -2.03 2.84
N VAL A 61 -6.60 -3.18 3.43
CA VAL A 61 -5.47 -4.05 3.05
C VAL A 61 -5.55 -4.45 1.58
N LEU A 62 -6.72 -4.84 1.09
CA LEU A 62 -6.91 -5.17 -0.33
C LEU A 62 -6.60 -3.97 -1.24
N VAL A 63 -7.11 -2.80 -0.91
CA VAL A 63 -6.88 -1.57 -1.68
C VAL A 63 -5.40 -1.19 -1.68
N ILE A 64 -4.74 -1.25 -0.53
CA ILE A 64 -3.31 -0.96 -0.40
C ILE A 64 -2.49 -1.95 -1.24
N GLN A 65 -2.82 -3.24 -1.23
CA GLN A 65 -2.13 -4.25 -2.04
C GLN A 65 -2.28 -4.00 -3.55
N VAL A 66 -3.43 -3.52 -3.99
CA VAL A 66 -3.64 -3.12 -5.40
C VAL A 66 -2.72 -1.96 -5.76
N PHE A 67 -2.65 -0.91 -4.93
CA PHE A 67 -1.75 0.22 -5.18
C PHE A 67 -0.27 -0.20 -5.14
N ALA A 68 0.12 -1.03 -4.20
CA ALA A 68 1.47 -1.57 -4.12
C ALA A 68 1.85 -2.39 -5.37
N ALA A 69 0.93 -3.21 -5.88
CA ALA A 69 1.15 -3.98 -7.11
C ALA A 69 1.30 -3.08 -8.35
N LEU A 70 0.47 -2.03 -8.47
CA LEU A 70 0.58 -1.05 -9.55
C LEU A 70 1.92 -0.28 -9.47
N ALA A 71 2.31 0.15 -8.28
CA ALA A 71 3.57 0.83 -8.03
C ALA A 71 4.77 -0.07 -8.36
N ALA A 72 4.74 -1.34 -7.94
CA ALA A 72 5.79 -2.31 -8.24
C ALA A 72 5.94 -2.51 -9.77
N GLY A 73 4.82 -2.63 -10.50
CA GLY A 73 4.86 -2.73 -11.97
C GLY A 73 5.51 -1.51 -12.62
N GLY A 74 5.17 -0.31 -12.17
CA GLY A 74 5.77 0.93 -12.66
C GLY A 74 7.25 1.07 -12.32
N THR A 75 7.64 0.69 -11.11
CA THR A 75 9.05 0.69 -10.66
C THR A 75 9.92 -0.21 -11.54
N ILE A 76 9.40 -1.36 -11.99
CA ILE A 76 10.11 -2.25 -12.92
C ILE A 76 10.41 -1.53 -14.24
N ILE A 77 9.41 -0.82 -14.80
CA ILE A 77 9.58 -0.06 -16.06
C ILE A 77 10.60 1.05 -15.88
N CYS A 78 10.53 1.82 -14.81
CA CYS A 78 11.49 2.88 -14.49
C CYS A 78 12.92 2.31 -14.37
N SER A 79 13.06 1.18 -13.67
CA SER A 79 14.36 0.50 -13.49
C SER A 79 14.97 0.03 -14.82
N GLN A 80 14.14 -0.46 -15.75
CA GLN A 80 14.61 -0.85 -17.10
C GLN A 80 15.14 0.34 -17.88
N TYR A 81 14.46 1.50 -17.86
CA TYR A 81 14.96 2.71 -18.52
C TYR A 81 16.24 3.24 -17.86
N MET A 82 16.34 3.15 -16.53
CA MET A 82 17.57 3.51 -15.82
C MET A 82 18.73 2.59 -16.19
N GLY A 83 18.49 1.28 -16.33
CA GLY A 83 19.48 0.30 -16.76
C GLY A 83 20.00 0.58 -18.18
N GLN A 84 19.16 1.13 -19.05
CA GLN A 84 19.51 1.58 -20.40
C GLN A 84 20.19 2.96 -20.43
N LYS A 85 20.47 3.57 -19.27
CA LYS A 85 21.00 4.93 -19.11
C LYS A 85 20.11 6.01 -19.75
N ASN A 86 18.83 5.74 -19.97
CA ASN A 86 17.86 6.67 -20.52
C ASN A 86 17.06 7.35 -19.39
N THR A 87 17.73 8.30 -18.74
CA THR A 87 17.16 9.02 -17.59
C THR A 87 15.92 9.85 -17.94
N LYS A 88 15.82 10.34 -19.17
CA LYS A 88 14.67 11.10 -19.63
C LYS A 88 13.41 10.24 -19.64
N ASN A 89 13.46 9.09 -20.30
CA ASN A 89 12.32 8.17 -20.36
C ASN A 89 11.99 7.58 -18.98
N ALA A 90 13.00 7.34 -18.13
CA ALA A 90 12.76 6.91 -16.73
C ALA A 90 11.97 7.96 -15.94
N THR A 91 12.33 9.24 -16.07
CA THR A 91 11.61 10.34 -15.38
C THR A 91 10.20 10.50 -15.92
N ASP A 92 10.00 10.40 -17.22
CA ASP A 92 8.67 10.53 -17.84
C ASP A 92 7.79 9.32 -17.46
N ALA A 93 8.34 8.11 -17.39
CA ALA A 93 7.63 6.93 -16.90
C ALA A 93 7.21 7.08 -15.43
N ALA A 94 8.09 7.61 -14.56
CA ALA A 94 7.77 7.86 -13.16
C ALA A 94 6.64 8.87 -12.99
N LYS A 95 6.65 9.97 -13.75
CA LYS A 95 5.57 10.95 -13.73
C LYS A 95 4.24 10.36 -14.17
N GLN A 96 4.25 9.57 -15.24
CA GLN A 96 3.06 8.89 -15.74
C GLN A 96 2.52 7.90 -14.71
N LEU A 97 3.40 7.15 -14.05
CA LEU A 97 3.04 6.21 -13.00
C LEU A 97 2.29 6.91 -11.86
N ILE A 98 2.86 7.97 -11.30
CA ILE A 98 2.24 8.75 -10.22
C ILE A 98 0.88 9.29 -10.67
N PHE A 99 0.80 9.84 -11.88
CA PHE A 99 -0.45 10.38 -12.41
C PHE A 99 -1.53 9.30 -12.55
N ILE A 100 -1.19 8.14 -13.13
CA ILE A 100 -2.13 7.03 -13.35
C ILE A 100 -2.60 6.46 -12.01
N ILE A 101 -1.69 6.19 -11.07
CA ILE A 101 -2.04 5.64 -9.76
C ILE A 101 -2.93 6.63 -8.99
N THR A 102 -2.61 7.91 -9.02
CA THR A 102 -3.44 8.94 -8.37
C THR A 102 -4.83 9.04 -9.01
N ALA A 103 -4.92 8.99 -10.33
CA ALA A 103 -6.21 9.02 -11.04
C ALA A 103 -7.07 7.79 -10.67
N ILE A 104 -6.49 6.60 -10.65
CA ILE A 104 -7.17 5.36 -10.22
C ILE A 104 -7.62 5.48 -8.76
N ALA A 105 -6.76 6.00 -7.88
CA ALA A 105 -7.10 6.18 -6.48
C ALA A 105 -8.26 7.14 -6.26
N VAL A 106 -8.29 8.27 -6.98
CA VAL A 106 -9.40 9.22 -6.93
C VAL A 106 -10.72 8.60 -7.39
N VAL A 107 -10.68 7.87 -8.51
CA VAL A 107 -11.87 7.16 -9.02
C VAL A 107 -12.35 6.11 -7.99
N LEU A 108 -11.43 5.33 -7.44
CA LEU A 108 -11.73 4.33 -6.40
C LEU A 108 -12.32 4.99 -5.15
N THR A 109 -11.76 6.10 -4.70
CA THR A 109 -12.29 6.87 -3.57
C THR A 109 -13.72 7.32 -3.82
N VAL A 110 -14.00 7.90 -4.99
CA VAL A 110 -15.37 8.33 -5.35
C VAL A 110 -16.33 7.15 -5.35
N VAL A 111 -15.94 6.02 -5.94
CA VAL A 111 -16.76 4.80 -5.96
C VAL A 111 -17.00 4.29 -4.54
N CYS A 112 -15.95 4.21 -3.71
CA CYS A 112 -16.09 3.75 -2.32
C CYS A 112 -16.97 4.67 -1.48
N VAL A 113 -16.86 5.99 -1.63
CA VAL A 113 -17.67 6.96 -0.88
C VAL A 113 -19.13 6.94 -1.34
N VAL A 114 -19.38 6.87 -2.64
CA VAL A 114 -20.77 6.85 -3.19
C VAL A 114 -21.47 5.54 -2.85
N PHE A 115 -20.76 4.42 -2.91
CA PHE A 115 -21.31 3.09 -2.69
C PHE A 115 -20.94 2.50 -1.32
N GLN A 116 -20.54 3.32 -0.33
CA GLN A 116 -20.08 2.83 0.98
C GLN A 116 -21.11 1.93 1.67
N ILE A 117 -22.37 2.36 1.75
CA ILE A 117 -23.44 1.61 2.43
C ILE A 117 -23.71 0.29 1.73
N PRO A 118 -24.05 0.24 0.42
CA PRO A 118 -24.27 -1.03 -0.26
C PRO A 118 -23.03 -1.93 -0.27
N LEU A 119 -21.82 -1.37 -0.33
CA LEU A 119 -20.58 -2.12 -0.31
C LEU A 119 -20.35 -2.83 1.03
N LEU A 120 -20.51 -2.11 2.15
CA LEU A 120 -20.38 -2.67 3.49
C LEU A 120 -21.45 -3.73 3.77
N HIS A 121 -22.70 -3.49 3.37
CA HIS A 121 -23.76 -4.47 3.50
C HIS A 121 -23.56 -5.72 2.62
N LEU A 122 -23.01 -5.56 1.42
CA LEU A 122 -22.72 -6.67 0.52
C LEU A 122 -21.60 -7.57 1.07
N ILE A 123 -20.54 -6.95 1.62
CA ILE A 123 -19.34 -7.67 2.09
C ILE A 123 -19.57 -8.29 3.45
N PHE A 124 -20.17 -7.54 4.39
CA PHE A 124 -20.27 -7.95 5.79
C PHE A 124 -21.68 -8.47 6.17
N GLY A 125 -22.65 -8.33 5.29
CA GLY A 125 -24.01 -8.86 5.49
C GLY A 125 -24.70 -8.25 6.69
N LYS A 126 -25.23 -9.12 7.58
CA LYS A 126 -25.94 -8.70 8.79
C LYS A 126 -24.99 -8.71 9.99
N VAL A 127 -24.38 -7.58 10.29
CA VAL A 127 -23.66 -7.32 11.54
C VAL A 127 -24.54 -6.48 12.46
N GLU A 128 -24.17 -6.38 13.74
CA GLU A 128 -24.86 -5.52 14.70
C GLU A 128 -24.92 -4.07 14.22
N ALA A 129 -26.04 -3.41 14.45
CA ALA A 129 -26.28 -2.05 13.94
C ALA A 129 -25.19 -1.05 14.40
N GLU A 130 -24.71 -1.19 15.62
CA GLU A 130 -23.66 -0.34 16.18
C GLU A 130 -22.32 -0.54 15.45
N VAL A 131 -21.98 -1.79 15.12
CA VAL A 131 -20.78 -2.13 14.34
C VAL A 131 -20.88 -1.55 12.94
N MET A 132 -22.05 -1.64 12.30
CA MET A 132 -22.27 -1.09 10.95
C MET A 132 -22.09 0.42 10.91
N ILE A 133 -22.71 1.16 11.84
CA ILE A 133 -22.58 2.63 11.92
C ILE A 133 -21.12 3.05 12.11
N ASN A 134 -20.42 2.40 13.03
CA ASN A 134 -19.01 2.68 13.26
C ASN A 134 -18.14 2.36 12.02
N SER A 135 -18.47 1.26 11.31
CA SER A 135 -17.78 0.88 10.06
C SER A 135 -18.01 1.90 8.95
N GLU A 136 -19.21 2.43 8.78
CA GLU A 136 -19.53 3.45 7.79
C GLU A 136 -18.69 4.73 8.02
N ILE A 137 -18.67 5.21 9.26
CA ILE A 137 -17.90 6.40 9.63
C ILE A 137 -16.41 6.18 9.39
N TYR A 138 -15.86 5.07 9.88
CA TYR A 138 -14.43 4.77 9.74
C TYR A 138 -14.04 4.55 8.27
N PHE A 139 -14.87 3.84 7.50
CA PHE A 139 -14.64 3.62 6.08
C PHE A 139 -14.64 4.92 5.26
N LEU A 140 -15.50 5.88 5.59
CA LEU A 140 -15.51 7.19 4.93
C LEU A 140 -14.16 7.90 5.09
N TYR A 141 -13.62 7.95 6.32
CA TYR A 141 -12.34 8.62 6.57
C TYR A 141 -11.18 7.89 5.91
N THR A 142 -11.17 6.55 5.95
CA THR A 142 -10.12 5.76 5.31
C THR A 142 -10.20 5.83 3.79
N ALA A 143 -11.39 5.83 3.19
CA ALA A 143 -11.54 6.01 1.75
C ALA A 143 -11.02 7.36 1.26
N LEU A 144 -11.21 8.44 2.02
CA LEU A 144 -10.65 9.75 1.71
C LEU A 144 -9.12 9.78 1.75
N SER A 145 -8.49 8.86 2.48
CA SER A 145 -7.03 8.75 2.54
C SER A 145 -6.41 8.00 1.36
N PHE A 146 -7.20 7.26 0.56
CA PHE A 146 -6.68 6.44 -0.54
C PHE A 146 -5.81 7.19 -1.55
N PRO A 147 -6.14 8.41 -2.01
CA PRO A 147 -5.27 9.14 -2.93
C PRO A 147 -3.88 9.42 -2.34
N PHE A 148 -3.82 9.71 -1.04
CA PHE A 148 -2.54 9.95 -0.34
C PHE A 148 -1.73 8.67 -0.19
N ILE A 149 -2.38 7.57 0.17
CA ILE A 149 -1.77 6.24 0.25
C ILE A 149 -1.25 5.81 -1.13
N ALA A 150 -2.01 6.07 -2.18
CA ALA A 150 -1.62 5.74 -3.55
C ALA A 150 -0.36 6.50 -3.99
N VAL A 151 -0.27 7.80 -3.69
CA VAL A 151 0.93 8.61 -3.97
C VAL A 151 2.12 8.16 -3.11
N PHE A 152 1.87 7.77 -1.86
CA PHE A 152 2.92 7.26 -0.98
C PHE A 152 3.54 5.96 -1.51
N ASN A 153 2.73 5.08 -2.12
CA ASN A 153 3.20 3.81 -2.69
C ASN A 153 3.85 3.98 -4.07
N ALA A 154 3.56 5.06 -4.81
CA ALA A 154 4.06 5.31 -6.17
C ALA A 154 5.49 5.83 -6.22
#